data_62f3fab723862c9e6984a3f71bcec696
#
_entry.id   62f3fab723862c9e6984a3f71bcec696
#
_cell.length_a   1.000
_cell.length_b   1.000
_cell.length_c   1.000
_cell.angle_alpha   90.00
_cell.angle_beta   90.00
_cell.angle_gamma   90.00
#
_symmetry.space_group_name_H-M   'P 1'
#
loop_
_entity.id
_entity.type
_entity.pdbx_description
1 polymer ?
#
loop_
_entity_poly.entity_id
_entity_poly.type
_entity_poly.pdbx_seq_one_letter_code
_entity_poly.pdbx_strand_id
1 'polypeptide(L)'
;MAAGCARTPKPQAPHPAATAKSSALRVLPLVPLPASLERHDGAFTITPKTTLSVASQDAAVQRSARQLAELVRRSTGITLASAPPGAAADGAISLRLDDQQKSLGAEGYELTIAPQSVSLTAATPAGLFYGVQTIRQLLPASSEYEAVLFQEPRPATLPALHIRDWPRFAWRGAMLDVARHFFSVEDVERYVDLLALHKMNRLHLHLADDQGWRIEIKKWPGLTTKGGQSEVGGTPGGFYTQAQFAGLVSYAADRFVTIVPEIDLPGHTNAALSSYPELNCNGVAPSPRFDTEVGYSSLCVDKDVTYTFIDDVVGEIAALTPGPYFHAGGDEVKTLTPEQYKKFIERVQTIVQAHGKQMIGWDEIAATSLHLSSIVQHWRPDAAKSEISRAPKLILSPADRAYIDMKYDDETALGLKWAALIPLKNAYEWNPATLVPGAAADAVLGVEAALWSETLANMRDVEFLAFPRLAAIAEVAWSPQERRDWDDFRARVGAQAPRWTALGVNFFRAPEIEWAR
;
A
#
# COMPACT_ATOMS: atom_id res chain seq x y z
N MET A 1 -83.63 2.26 23.49
CA MET A 1 -83.22 3.65 23.50
C MET A 1 -82.11 3.79 24.52
N ALA A 2 -80.88 3.97 24.11
CA ALA A 2 -79.74 4.42 24.91
C ALA A 2 -78.74 5.08 23.94
N ALA A 3 -78.67 6.42 24.02
CA ALA A 3 -77.80 7.23 23.21
C ALA A 3 -76.38 7.21 23.78
N GLY A 4 -75.40 6.76 22.96
CA GLY A 4 -73.98 6.84 23.30
C GLY A 4 -73.36 8.15 22.80
N CYS A 5 -72.93 8.99 23.76
CA CYS A 5 -72.17 10.22 23.46
C CYS A 5 -70.76 9.89 22.97
N ALA A 6 -70.46 10.22 21.71
CA ALA A 6 -69.10 10.24 21.18
C ALA A 6 -68.33 11.44 21.77
N ARG A 7 -67.22 11.18 22.48
CA ARG A 7 -66.27 12.20 22.91
C ARG A 7 -65.27 12.48 21.78
N THR A 8 -65.24 13.71 21.29
CA THR A 8 -64.23 14.24 20.41
C THR A 8 -62.88 14.35 21.14
N PRO A 9 -61.75 13.93 20.56
CA PRO A 9 -60.45 14.13 21.21
C PRO A 9 -60.01 15.59 21.10
N LYS A 10 -59.47 16.13 22.23
CA LYS A 10 -58.86 17.45 22.30
C LYS A 10 -57.62 17.49 21.42
N PRO A 11 -57.34 18.62 20.75
CA PRO A 11 -56.07 18.81 20.00
C PRO A 11 -54.88 18.83 20.97
N GLN A 12 -53.91 17.95 20.69
CA GLN A 12 -52.63 17.87 21.42
C GLN A 12 -51.78 19.08 21.02
N ALA A 13 -51.23 19.79 21.97
CA ALA A 13 -50.34 20.92 21.76
C ALA A 13 -49.05 20.46 21.04
N PRO A 14 -48.47 21.25 20.12
CA PRO A 14 -47.25 20.89 19.44
C PRO A 14 -46.11 20.74 20.46
N HIS A 15 -45.44 19.57 20.41
CA HIS A 15 -44.19 19.37 21.14
C HIS A 15 -43.17 20.42 20.70
N PRO A 16 -42.44 21.07 21.64
CA PRO A 16 -41.36 21.95 21.26
C PRO A 16 -40.33 21.18 20.45
N ALA A 17 -39.97 21.70 19.27
CA ALA A 17 -38.90 21.19 18.46
C ALA A 17 -37.64 21.07 19.32
N ALA A 18 -37.11 19.83 19.40
CA ALA A 18 -35.83 19.60 20.06
C ALA A 18 -34.79 20.46 19.33
N THR A 19 -34.32 21.51 20.03
CA THR A 19 -33.14 22.27 19.63
C THR A 19 -32.02 21.27 19.40
N ALA A 20 -31.58 21.17 18.17
CA ALA A 20 -30.42 20.38 17.78
C ALA A 20 -29.24 20.80 18.67
N LYS A 21 -28.88 19.97 19.63
CA LYS A 21 -27.67 20.14 20.42
C LYS A 21 -26.50 20.12 19.44
N SER A 22 -25.66 21.15 19.52
CA SER A 22 -24.28 21.30 19.08
C SER A 22 -23.76 20.08 18.29
N SER A 23 -23.43 20.29 17.03
CA SER A 23 -22.70 19.32 16.22
C SER A 23 -21.44 18.91 16.98
N ALA A 24 -21.48 17.77 17.65
CA ALA A 24 -20.26 17.07 18.05
C ALA A 24 -19.34 17.11 16.83
N LEU A 25 -18.13 17.61 16.97
CA LEU A 25 -17.13 17.76 15.90
C LEU A 25 -17.05 16.43 15.14
N ARG A 26 -17.68 16.38 13.98
CA ARG A 26 -17.78 15.16 13.18
C ARG A 26 -16.37 14.65 12.90
N VAL A 27 -16.09 13.39 13.21
CA VAL A 27 -14.80 12.75 12.94
C VAL A 27 -14.48 12.88 11.45
N LEU A 28 -13.30 13.42 11.13
CA LEU A 28 -12.83 13.46 9.74
C LEU A 28 -12.27 12.08 9.37
N PRO A 29 -12.72 11.47 8.27
CA PRO A 29 -12.28 10.12 7.87
C PRO A 29 -10.88 10.16 7.22
N LEU A 30 -9.91 10.85 7.81
CA LEU A 30 -8.55 10.96 7.26
C LEU A 30 -7.64 9.89 7.83
N VAL A 31 -7.18 8.98 6.99
CA VAL A 31 -6.20 7.94 7.30
C VAL A 31 -5.23 7.81 6.12
N PRO A 32 -3.94 8.10 6.32
CA PRO A 32 -3.26 8.50 7.56
C PRO A 32 -3.59 9.92 8.05
N LEU A 33 -3.39 10.13 9.36
CA LEU A 33 -3.57 11.45 9.99
C LEU A 33 -2.50 12.42 9.48
N PRO A 34 -2.88 13.64 9.02
CA PRO A 34 -1.92 14.66 8.62
C PRO A 34 -0.99 15.11 9.75
N ALA A 35 0.23 15.51 9.40
CA ALA A 35 1.22 16.02 10.36
C ALA A 35 0.71 17.27 11.12
N SER A 36 -0.01 18.16 10.45
CA SER A 36 -0.70 19.28 11.06
C SER A 36 -2.09 19.44 10.45
N LEU A 37 -3.10 19.62 11.30
CA LEU A 37 -4.49 19.85 10.90
C LEU A 37 -5.14 20.81 11.86
N GLU A 38 -5.63 21.93 11.34
CA GLU A 38 -6.40 22.93 12.06
C GLU A 38 -7.79 23.03 11.43
N ARG A 39 -8.84 22.96 12.26
CA ARG A 39 -10.22 23.14 11.81
C ARG A 39 -10.63 24.59 11.94
N HIS A 40 -11.41 25.06 10.99
CA HIS A 40 -12.00 26.38 10.97
C HIS A 40 -13.52 26.30 10.87
N ASP A 41 -14.21 27.41 11.19
CA ASP A 41 -15.67 27.49 11.04
C ASP A 41 -16.06 27.57 9.56
N GLY A 42 -17.18 26.91 9.24
CA GLY A 42 -17.76 26.91 7.90
C GLY A 42 -17.34 25.72 7.04
N ALA A 43 -17.67 25.81 5.76
CA ALA A 43 -17.38 24.77 4.76
C ALA A 43 -17.36 25.36 3.37
N PHE A 44 -16.54 24.81 2.47
CA PHE A 44 -16.61 25.08 1.04
C PHE A 44 -17.71 24.23 0.41
N THR A 45 -18.61 24.85 -0.33
CA THR A 45 -19.69 24.15 -1.02
C THR A 45 -19.38 24.04 -2.51
N ILE A 46 -19.24 22.81 -3.01
CA ILE A 46 -19.09 22.52 -4.45
C ILE A 46 -20.45 22.70 -5.11
N THR A 47 -20.52 23.59 -6.09
CA THR A 47 -21.74 23.94 -6.84
C THR A 47 -21.47 23.90 -8.35
N PRO A 48 -22.49 23.99 -9.22
CA PRO A 48 -22.28 24.10 -10.66
C PRO A 48 -21.43 25.32 -11.11
N LYS A 49 -21.22 26.28 -10.22
CA LYS A 49 -20.34 27.45 -10.48
C LYS A 49 -18.89 27.22 -10.03
N THR A 50 -18.63 26.13 -9.34
CA THR A 50 -17.27 25.81 -8.87
C THR A 50 -16.35 25.52 -10.07
N THR A 51 -15.16 26.12 -10.05
CA THR A 51 -14.16 25.96 -11.11
C THR A 51 -12.92 25.22 -10.58
N LEU A 52 -12.16 24.62 -11.51
CA LEU A 52 -10.86 24.01 -11.23
C LEU A 52 -9.76 24.79 -11.96
N SER A 53 -8.85 25.37 -11.20
CA SER A 53 -7.67 26.08 -11.69
C SER A 53 -6.40 25.25 -11.49
N VAL A 54 -5.62 25.03 -12.54
CA VAL A 54 -4.39 24.23 -12.49
C VAL A 54 -3.24 25.05 -13.07
N ALA A 55 -2.33 25.48 -12.22
CA ALA A 55 -1.20 26.34 -12.61
C ALA A 55 0.05 25.55 -12.99
N SER A 56 -0.09 24.48 -13.79
CA SER A 56 1.02 23.66 -14.26
C SER A 56 0.65 22.91 -15.54
N GLN A 57 1.61 22.75 -16.45
CA GLN A 57 1.49 21.90 -17.65
C GLN A 57 2.11 20.51 -17.43
N ASP A 58 2.65 20.23 -16.26
CA ASP A 58 3.19 18.92 -15.90
C ASP A 58 2.13 17.83 -16.03
N ALA A 59 2.46 16.75 -16.73
CA ALA A 59 1.50 15.69 -17.05
C ALA A 59 0.96 14.98 -15.80
N ALA A 60 1.77 14.84 -14.75
CA ALA A 60 1.35 14.19 -13.51
C ALA A 60 0.42 15.11 -12.69
N VAL A 61 0.68 16.43 -12.70
CA VAL A 61 -0.22 17.42 -12.10
C VAL A 61 -1.57 17.42 -12.82
N GLN A 62 -1.55 17.38 -14.16
CA GLN A 62 -2.78 17.31 -14.96
C GLN A 62 -3.56 15.99 -14.71
N ARG A 63 -2.87 14.86 -14.49
CA ARG A 63 -3.54 13.60 -14.10
C ARG A 63 -4.24 13.74 -12.73
N SER A 64 -3.55 14.27 -11.73
CA SER A 64 -4.10 14.49 -10.38
C SER A 64 -5.32 15.44 -10.42
N ALA A 65 -5.27 16.47 -11.25
CA ALA A 65 -6.39 17.39 -11.45
C ALA A 65 -7.61 16.70 -12.10
N ARG A 66 -7.37 15.88 -13.13
CA ARG A 66 -8.45 15.08 -13.75
C ARG A 66 -9.05 14.09 -12.77
N GLN A 67 -8.23 13.43 -11.95
CA GLN A 67 -8.71 12.53 -10.89
C GLN A 67 -9.62 13.27 -9.92
N LEU A 68 -9.21 14.45 -9.44
CA LEU A 68 -10.03 15.27 -8.55
C LEU A 68 -11.35 15.68 -9.21
N ALA A 69 -11.30 16.15 -10.46
CA ALA A 69 -12.50 16.54 -11.20
C ALA A 69 -13.48 15.37 -11.35
N GLU A 70 -12.97 14.17 -11.62
CA GLU A 70 -13.80 12.96 -11.75
C GLU A 70 -14.41 12.55 -10.40
N LEU A 71 -13.66 12.60 -9.31
CA LEU A 71 -14.18 12.34 -7.97
C LEU A 71 -15.31 13.31 -7.59
N VAL A 72 -15.16 14.59 -7.92
CA VAL A 72 -16.21 15.60 -7.74
C VAL A 72 -17.43 15.26 -8.61
N ARG A 73 -17.22 14.93 -9.88
CA ARG A 73 -18.31 14.57 -10.79
C ARG A 73 -19.09 13.36 -10.29
N ARG A 74 -18.41 12.32 -9.83
CA ARG A 74 -19.05 11.10 -9.28
C ARG A 74 -19.84 11.40 -8.02
N SER A 75 -19.32 12.22 -7.11
CA SER A 75 -19.97 12.54 -5.84
C SER A 75 -21.14 13.52 -5.95
N THR A 76 -21.16 14.37 -6.99
CA THR A 76 -22.09 15.52 -7.07
C THR A 76 -22.89 15.60 -8.37
N GLY A 77 -22.48 14.91 -9.43
CA GLY A 77 -22.97 15.13 -10.80
C GLY A 77 -22.47 16.43 -11.46
N ILE A 78 -21.60 17.19 -10.77
CA ILE A 78 -21.09 18.49 -11.25
C ILE A 78 -19.79 18.28 -12.02
N THR A 79 -19.74 18.78 -13.26
CA THR A 79 -18.50 18.89 -14.01
C THR A 79 -17.86 20.24 -13.72
N LEU A 80 -16.64 20.21 -13.14
CA LEU A 80 -15.89 21.44 -12.84
C LEU A 80 -15.44 22.12 -14.14
N ALA A 81 -15.79 23.39 -14.31
CA ALA A 81 -15.27 24.19 -15.42
C ALA A 81 -13.80 24.55 -15.16
N SER A 82 -12.98 24.55 -16.22
CA SER A 82 -11.60 25.02 -16.13
C SER A 82 -11.55 26.54 -15.94
N ALA A 83 -10.69 26.98 -15.02
CA ALA A 83 -10.40 28.40 -14.81
C ALA A 83 -8.94 28.73 -15.17
N PRO A 84 -8.65 30.00 -15.58
CA PRO A 84 -7.27 30.42 -15.79
C PRO A 84 -6.39 30.20 -14.56
N PRO A 85 -5.09 29.92 -14.75
CA PRO A 85 -4.13 29.88 -13.66
C PRO A 85 -4.06 31.23 -12.94
N GLY A 86 -4.20 31.25 -11.61
CA GLY A 86 -4.14 32.49 -10.84
C GLY A 86 -4.48 32.31 -9.39
N ALA A 87 -4.66 33.43 -8.68
CA ALA A 87 -5.06 33.45 -7.28
C ALA A 87 -6.38 32.68 -7.06
N ALA A 88 -6.53 32.12 -5.87
CA ALA A 88 -7.77 31.47 -5.46
C ALA A 88 -8.94 32.47 -5.60
N ALA A 89 -9.69 32.35 -6.71
CA ALA A 89 -10.91 33.12 -6.91
C ALA A 89 -12.05 32.50 -6.08
N ASP A 90 -13.01 33.30 -5.73
CA ASP A 90 -14.21 32.81 -5.06
C ASP A 90 -14.88 31.70 -5.90
N GLY A 91 -15.20 30.60 -5.26
CA GLY A 91 -15.77 29.42 -5.90
C GLY A 91 -14.75 28.51 -6.61
N ALA A 92 -13.44 28.75 -6.50
CA ALA A 92 -12.43 27.94 -7.16
C ALA A 92 -11.78 26.88 -6.26
N ILE A 93 -11.46 25.74 -6.87
CA ILE A 93 -10.47 24.76 -6.36
C ILE A 93 -9.18 24.98 -7.18
N SER A 94 -8.08 25.27 -6.51
CA SER A 94 -6.80 25.56 -7.16
C SER A 94 -5.71 24.55 -6.81
N LEU A 95 -5.00 24.05 -7.81
CA LEU A 95 -3.81 23.18 -7.68
C LEU A 95 -2.61 23.92 -8.25
N ARG A 96 -1.56 24.05 -7.44
CA ARG A 96 -0.37 24.81 -7.83
C ARG A 96 0.92 24.18 -7.30
N LEU A 97 1.92 24.03 -8.16
CA LEU A 97 3.29 23.81 -7.73
C LEU A 97 3.87 25.11 -7.18
N ASP A 98 4.52 25.03 -6.02
CA ASP A 98 5.06 26.19 -5.31
C ASP A 98 6.38 25.83 -4.63
N ASP A 99 7.47 26.45 -5.09
CA ASP A 99 8.80 26.26 -4.54
C ASP A 99 8.93 26.66 -3.06
N GLN A 100 8.02 27.49 -2.53
CA GLN A 100 7.97 27.83 -1.12
C GLN A 100 7.61 26.62 -0.24
N GLN A 101 7.02 25.57 -0.81
CA GLN A 101 6.66 24.35 -0.11
C GLN A 101 7.81 23.32 0.00
N LYS A 102 9.03 23.64 -0.45
CA LYS A 102 10.21 22.74 -0.39
C LYS A 102 10.51 22.27 1.03
N SER A 103 10.19 23.06 2.06
CA SER A 103 10.35 22.68 3.46
C SER A 103 9.50 21.47 3.89
N LEU A 104 8.45 21.13 3.14
CA LEU A 104 7.59 19.96 3.37
C LEU A 104 8.14 18.70 2.66
N GLY A 105 9.28 18.80 1.98
CA GLY A 105 9.88 17.68 1.23
C GLY A 105 9.19 17.40 -0.11
N ALA A 106 9.62 16.33 -0.76
CA ALA A 106 9.14 15.96 -2.10
C ALA A 106 7.70 15.42 -2.12
N GLU A 107 7.17 14.97 -1.01
CA GLU A 107 5.84 14.35 -0.92
C GLU A 107 4.87 15.15 -0.05
N GLY A 108 5.33 16.25 0.52
CA GLY A 108 4.52 17.13 1.36
C GLY A 108 3.65 18.11 0.57
N TYR A 109 2.59 18.59 1.20
CA TYR A 109 1.65 19.55 0.63
C TYR A 109 1.03 20.45 1.70
N GLU A 110 0.46 21.57 1.25
CA GLU A 110 -0.38 22.44 2.05
C GLU A 110 -1.76 22.54 1.41
N LEU A 111 -2.80 22.29 2.20
CA LEU A 111 -4.20 22.34 1.80
C LEU A 111 -4.97 23.31 2.69
N THR A 112 -5.52 24.36 2.10
CA THR A 112 -6.44 25.29 2.77
C THR A 112 -7.82 25.15 2.16
N ILE A 113 -8.81 24.85 2.98
CA ILE A 113 -10.22 24.86 2.62
C ILE A 113 -10.87 26.00 3.40
N ALA A 114 -11.24 27.06 2.72
CA ALA A 114 -12.01 28.18 3.24
C ALA A 114 -13.44 28.16 2.66
N PRO A 115 -14.43 28.82 3.28
CA PRO A 115 -15.79 28.86 2.72
C PRO A 115 -15.87 29.36 1.29
N GLN A 116 -14.89 30.18 0.84
CA GLN A 116 -14.87 30.80 -0.48
C GLN A 116 -14.03 30.03 -1.50
N SER A 117 -13.03 29.24 -1.08
CA SER A 117 -12.08 28.60 -1.99
C SER A 117 -11.37 27.40 -1.39
N VAL A 118 -10.82 26.56 -2.27
CA VAL A 118 -9.90 25.47 -1.91
C VAL A 118 -8.56 25.72 -2.59
N SER A 119 -7.47 25.72 -1.82
CA SER A 119 -6.11 25.86 -2.33
C SER A 119 -5.26 24.67 -1.92
N LEU A 120 -4.69 23.97 -2.89
CA LEU A 120 -3.72 22.88 -2.70
C LEU A 120 -2.40 23.27 -3.35
N THR A 121 -1.34 23.32 -2.56
CA THR A 121 0.02 23.65 -3.02
C THR A 121 1.02 22.58 -2.56
N ALA A 122 2.02 22.32 -3.39
CA ALA A 122 3.12 21.42 -3.07
C ALA A 122 4.37 21.80 -3.88
N ALA A 123 5.55 21.34 -3.45
CA ALA A 123 6.78 21.56 -4.21
C ALA A 123 6.90 20.64 -5.43
N THR A 124 6.19 19.52 -5.45
CA THR A 124 6.29 18.50 -6.48
C THR A 124 4.92 17.94 -6.91
N PRO A 125 4.83 17.27 -8.08
CA PRO A 125 3.61 16.57 -8.47
C PRO A 125 3.16 15.49 -7.48
N ALA A 126 4.09 14.80 -6.79
CA ALA A 126 3.77 13.79 -5.78
C ALA A 126 3.05 14.40 -4.58
N GLY A 127 3.52 15.54 -4.08
CA GLY A 127 2.85 16.26 -2.99
C GLY A 127 1.43 16.69 -3.37
N LEU A 128 1.22 17.21 -4.60
CA LEU A 128 -0.13 17.52 -5.08
C LEU A 128 -1.03 16.29 -5.15
N PHE A 129 -0.49 15.15 -5.62
CA PHE A 129 -1.23 13.90 -5.65
C PHE A 129 -1.71 13.47 -4.26
N TYR A 130 -0.84 13.50 -3.25
CA TYR A 130 -1.21 13.14 -1.87
C TYR A 130 -2.21 14.12 -1.26
N GLY A 131 -2.10 15.42 -1.60
CA GLY A 131 -3.12 16.40 -1.24
C GLY A 131 -4.49 16.10 -1.87
N VAL A 132 -4.52 15.64 -3.13
CA VAL A 132 -5.74 15.17 -3.81
C VAL A 132 -6.32 13.95 -3.11
N GLN A 133 -5.49 12.98 -2.64
CA GLN A 133 -6.00 11.85 -1.85
C GLN A 133 -6.62 12.31 -0.52
N THR A 134 -6.10 13.36 0.10
CA THR A 134 -6.71 13.97 1.29
C THR A 134 -8.06 14.61 0.97
N ILE A 135 -8.18 15.37 -0.12
CA ILE A 135 -9.48 15.92 -0.57
C ILE A 135 -10.45 14.78 -0.90
N ARG A 136 -9.99 13.70 -1.55
CA ARG A 136 -10.78 12.50 -1.84
C ARG A 136 -11.40 11.91 -0.58
N GLN A 137 -10.63 11.80 0.51
CA GLN A 137 -11.14 11.28 1.78
C GLN A 137 -12.12 12.24 2.48
N LEU A 138 -12.07 13.54 2.20
CA LEU A 138 -13.02 14.54 2.69
C LEU A 138 -14.32 14.61 1.86
N LEU A 139 -14.30 14.20 0.60
CA LEU A 139 -15.49 14.09 -0.24
C LEU A 139 -16.44 13.00 0.30
N PRO A 140 -17.74 13.07 0.01
CA PRO A 140 -18.67 11.97 0.31
C PRO A 140 -18.19 10.63 -0.25
N ALA A 141 -18.49 9.53 0.45
CA ALA A 141 -18.15 8.18 0.00
C ALA A 141 -18.69 7.84 -1.39
N SER A 142 -19.78 8.50 -1.82
CA SER A 142 -20.34 8.37 -3.17
C SER A 142 -19.37 8.78 -4.29
N SER A 143 -18.27 9.47 -3.97
CA SER A 143 -17.20 9.77 -4.95
C SER A 143 -16.49 8.51 -5.45
N GLU A 144 -16.61 7.40 -4.74
CA GLU A 144 -15.96 6.14 -5.08
C GLU A 144 -16.80 5.24 -6.01
N TYR A 145 -18.08 5.53 -6.20
CA TYR A 145 -18.87 4.78 -7.18
C TYR A 145 -18.41 5.07 -8.61
N GLU A 146 -18.36 4.04 -9.45
CA GLU A 146 -17.96 4.18 -10.87
C GLU A 146 -18.93 5.00 -11.70
N ALA A 147 -20.20 5.00 -11.31
CA ALA A 147 -21.26 5.74 -12.01
C ALA A 147 -21.76 6.93 -11.20
N VAL A 148 -22.21 7.97 -11.89
CA VAL A 148 -22.93 9.08 -11.28
C VAL A 148 -24.32 8.59 -10.87
N LEU A 149 -24.62 8.60 -9.58
CA LEU A 149 -25.89 8.09 -9.03
C LEU A 149 -27.04 9.08 -9.11
N PHE A 150 -26.78 10.32 -9.55
CA PHE A 150 -27.75 11.40 -9.47
C PHE A 150 -28.11 11.94 -10.86
N GLN A 151 -29.39 12.07 -11.13
CA GLN A 151 -29.89 12.73 -12.35
C GLN A 151 -29.73 14.26 -12.28
N GLU A 152 -29.85 14.83 -11.08
CA GLU A 152 -29.67 16.26 -10.82
C GLU A 152 -28.41 16.50 -9.98
N PRO A 153 -27.65 17.57 -10.26
CA PRO A 153 -26.47 17.93 -9.48
C PRO A 153 -26.79 18.13 -7.99
N ARG A 154 -26.02 17.52 -7.13
CA ARG A 154 -26.13 17.65 -5.67
C ARG A 154 -24.88 18.33 -5.10
N PRO A 155 -25.01 19.47 -4.43
CA PRO A 155 -23.88 20.10 -3.77
C PRO A 155 -23.22 19.16 -2.76
N ALA A 156 -21.88 19.16 -2.70
CA ALA A 156 -21.11 18.53 -1.65
C ALA A 156 -20.36 19.60 -0.86
N THR A 157 -20.11 19.35 0.41
CA THR A 157 -19.38 20.27 1.28
C THR A 157 -18.08 19.67 1.76
N LEU A 158 -17.03 20.47 1.74
CA LEU A 158 -15.74 20.18 2.36
C LEU A 158 -15.61 21.06 3.61
N PRO A 159 -15.31 20.51 4.80
CA PRO A 159 -15.17 21.31 6.01
C PRO A 159 -14.01 22.29 5.88
N ALA A 160 -14.19 23.51 6.41
CA ALA A 160 -13.12 24.50 6.43
C ALA A 160 -11.99 24.04 7.37
N LEU A 161 -10.76 24.01 6.84
CA LEU A 161 -9.57 23.52 7.55
C LEU A 161 -8.28 24.01 6.89
N HIS A 162 -7.19 23.92 7.64
CA HIS A 162 -5.84 24.09 7.13
C HIS A 162 -5.00 22.87 7.48
N ILE A 163 -4.35 22.27 6.49
CA ILE A 163 -3.46 21.12 6.62
C ILE A 163 -2.07 21.50 6.07
N ARG A 164 -1.03 21.21 6.85
CA ARG A 164 0.34 21.09 6.37
C ARG A 164 0.79 19.66 6.65
N ASP A 165 1.17 18.91 5.60
CA ASP A 165 1.35 17.47 5.70
C ASP A 165 2.58 16.99 4.94
N TRP A 166 3.28 16.03 5.51
CA TRP A 166 4.45 15.36 4.94
C TRP A 166 4.65 13.99 5.59
N PRO A 167 5.24 13.02 4.89
CA PRO A 167 5.46 11.70 5.46
C PRO A 167 6.58 11.69 6.50
N ARG A 168 6.41 10.86 7.54
CA ARG A 168 7.43 10.57 8.54
C ARG A 168 8.60 9.78 7.93
N PHE A 169 8.29 8.79 7.06
CA PHE A 169 9.27 7.93 6.42
C PHE A 169 9.17 8.00 4.90
N ALA A 170 10.34 7.88 4.24
CA ALA A 170 10.45 7.85 2.78
C ALA A 170 9.95 6.52 2.18
N TRP A 171 10.06 5.41 2.93
CA TRP A 171 9.56 4.10 2.54
C TRP A 171 8.25 3.79 3.26
N ARG A 172 7.19 3.61 2.51
CA ARG A 172 5.86 3.24 2.97
C ARG A 172 5.34 2.15 2.05
N GLY A 173 5.79 0.92 2.35
CA GLY A 173 5.63 -0.23 1.48
C GLY A 173 4.48 -1.16 1.89
N ALA A 174 4.01 -1.89 0.89
CA ALA A 174 3.27 -3.12 1.08
C ALA A 174 3.79 -4.17 0.11
N MET A 175 3.99 -5.38 0.58
CA MET A 175 4.31 -6.54 -0.24
C MET A 175 3.04 -7.31 -0.55
N LEU A 176 2.95 -7.84 -1.76
CA LEU A 176 1.95 -8.81 -2.19
C LEU A 176 2.66 -10.04 -2.76
N ASP A 177 2.46 -11.18 -2.12
CA ASP A 177 2.87 -12.48 -2.65
C ASP A 177 1.93 -12.90 -3.78
N VAL A 178 2.46 -12.93 -4.99
CA VAL A 178 1.76 -13.40 -6.19
C VAL A 178 2.25 -14.80 -6.62
N ALA A 179 3.21 -15.38 -5.86
CA ALA A 179 3.83 -16.66 -6.17
C ALA A 179 3.04 -17.83 -5.59
N ARG A 180 2.60 -17.76 -4.31
CA ARG A 180 1.80 -18.85 -3.69
C ARG A 180 0.44 -18.96 -4.33
N HIS A 181 -0.25 -17.83 -4.58
CA HIS A 181 -1.42 -17.74 -5.46
C HIS A 181 -1.19 -16.63 -6.48
N PHE A 182 -1.68 -16.83 -7.70
CA PHE A 182 -1.53 -15.85 -8.78
C PHE A 182 -2.67 -14.84 -8.77
N PHE A 183 -2.32 -13.56 -8.82
CA PHE A 183 -3.28 -12.46 -8.95
C PHE A 183 -3.18 -11.82 -10.33
N SER A 184 -4.31 -11.50 -10.94
CA SER A 184 -4.36 -10.88 -12.26
C SER A 184 -3.73 -9.48 -12.29
N VAL A 185 -3.51 -8.93 -13.49
CA VAL A 185 -3.06 -7.53 -13.65
C VAL A 185 -4.05 -6.58 -12.98
N GLU A 186 -5.34 -6.80 -13.16
CA GLU A 186 -6.43 -6.00 -12.61
C GLU A 186 -6.46 -6.05 -11.08
N ASP A 187 -6.17 -7.21 -10.48
CA ASP A 187 -6.06 -7.37 -9.03
C ASP A 187 -4.90 -6.55 -8.45
N VAL A 188 -3.74 -6.61 -9.11
CA VAL A 188 -2.56 -5.82 -8.70
C VAL A 188 -2.80 -4.32 -8.88
N GLU A 189 -3.42 -3.90 -9.99
CA GLU A 189 -3.82 -2.50 -10.22
C GLU A 189 -4.79 -2.01 -9.13
N ARG A 190 -5.76 -2.83 -8.74
CA ARG A 190 -6.67 -2.54 -7.64
C ARG A 190 -5.92 -2.37 -6.30
N TYR A 191 -4.95 -3.24 -6.03
CA TYR A 191 -4.14 -3.12 -4.82
C TYR A 191 -3.32 -1.83 -4.82
N VAL A 192 -2.73 -1.44 -5.96
CA VAL A 192 -2.04 -0.15 -6.15
C VAL A 192 -2.98 1.04 -5.85
N ASP A 193 -4.25 0.99 -6.30
CA ASP A 193 -5.21 2.05 -6.03
C ASP A 193 -5.53 2.20 -4.53
N LEU A 194 -5.62 1.07 -3.81
CA LEU A 194 -5.84 1.05 -2.37
C LEU A 194 -4.61 1.56 -1.60
N LEU A 195 -3.39 1.24 -2.06
CA LEU A 195 -2.15 1.78 -1.51
C LEU A 195 -2.08 3.30 -1.68
N ALA A 196 -2.36 3.78 -2.88
CA ALA A 196 -2.34 5.20 -3.22
C ALA A 196 -3.34 6.03 -2.39
N LEU A 197 -4.55 5.49 -2.14
CA LEU A 197 -5.56 6.12 -1.28
C LEU A 197 -5.02 6.37 0.14
N HIS A 198 -4.18 5.48 0.65
CA HIS A 198 -3.57 5.55 1.98
C HIS A 198 -2.13 6.12 1.96
N LYS A 199 -1.73 6.77 0.85
CA LYS A 199 -0.42 7.43 0.69
C LYS A 199 0.79 6.49 0.83
N MET A 200 0.61 5.19 0.56
CA MET A 200 1.71 4.24 0.40
C MET A 200 2.41 4.50 -0.94
N ASN A 201 3.75 4.26 -1.00
CA ASN A 201 4.54 4.61 -2.18
C ASN A 201 5.43 3.49 -2.72
N ARG A 202 5.35 2.29 -2.15
CA ARG A 202 6.05 1.09 -2.64
C ARG A 202 5.09 -0.08 -2.69
N LEU A 203 5.10 -0.81 -3.82
CA LEU A 203 4.52 -2.13 -3.92
C LEU A 203 5.64 -3.13 -4.20
N HIS A 204 5.95 -3.93 -3.22
CA HIS A 204 6.86 -5.06 -3.32
C HIS A 204 6.07 -6.25 -3.87
N LEU A 205 6.48 -6.80 -5.02
CA LEU A 205 5.87 -7.97 -5.63
C LEU A 205 6.81 -9.16 -5.46
N HIS A 206 6.38 -10.14 -4.68
CA HIS A 206 7.05 -11.43 -4.52
C HIS A 206 6.68 -12.32 -5.70
N LEU A 207 7.57 -12.33 -6.73
CA LEU A 207 7.27 -12.85 -8.07
C LEU A 207 7.64 -14.32 -8.27
N ALA A 208 8.40 -14.91 -7.35
CA ALA A 208 8.84 -16.30 -7.47
C ALA A 208 9.03 -16.94 -6.11
N ASP A 209 8.54 -18.18 -5.97
CA ASP A 209 8.70 -19.03 -4.80
C ASP A 209 8.65 -20.50 -5.20
N ASP A 210 8.60 -21.41 -4.24
CA ASP A 210 8.55 -22.86 -4.47
C ASP A 210 7.33 -23.30 -5.31
N GLN A 211 6.18 -22.62 -5.17
CA GLN A 211 4.93 -23.00 -5.81
C GLN A 211 4.71 -22.33 -7.16
N GLY A 212 5.43 -21.25 -7.46
CA GLY A 212 5.18 -20.54 -8.70
C GLY A 212 6.22 -19.52 -9.09
N TRP A 213 6.38 -19.36 -10.41
CA TRP A 213 7.18 -18.30 -11.04
C TRP A 213 6.27 -17.40 -11.87
N ARG A 214 6.22 -16.10 -11.58
CA ARG A 214 5.13 -15.21 -12.06
C ARG A 214 5.54 -14.14 -13.06
N ILE A 215 6.80 -14.13 -13.52
CA ILE A 215 7.29 -13.15 -14.50
C ILE A 215 7.97 -13.83 -15.69
N GLU A 216 7.62 -13.42 -16.91
CA GLU A 216 8.26 -13.91 -18.12
C GLU A 216 9.74 -13.51 -18.16
N ILE A 217 10.64 -14.50 -18.32
CA ILE A 217 12.05 -14.32 -18.61
C ILE A 217 12.32 -14.96 -19.96
N LYS A 218 12.62 -14.15 -20.97
CA LYS A 218 12.73 -14.62 -22.37
C LYS A 218 13.87 -15.58 -22.58
N LYS A 219 14.98 -15.39 -21.86
CA LYS A 219 16.12 -16.30 -21.91
C LYS A 219 15.84 -17.65 -21.22
N TRP A 220 14.87 -17.67 -20.31
CA TRP A 220 14.51 -18.83 -19.51
C TRP A 220 12.99 -19.13 -19.58
N PRO A 221 12.46 -19.46 -20.78
CA PRO A 221 11.01 -19.59 -20.99
C PRO A 221 10.35 -20.73 -20.21
N GLY A 222 11.12 -21.74 -19.78
CA GLY A 222 10.64 -22.83 -18.92
C GLY A 222 10.11 -22.34 -17.57
N LEU A 223 10.58 -21.19 -17.06
CA LEU A 223 10.13 -20.64 -15.79
C LEU A 223 8.62 -20.38 -15.76
N THR A 224 8.06 -19.87 -16.84
CA THR A 224 6.61 -19.63 -16.96
C THR A 224 5.85 -20.79 -17.55
N THR A 225 6.43 -21.50 -18.54
CA THR A 225 5.74 -22.63 -19.19
C THR A 225 5.70 -23.91 -18.35
N LYS A 226 6.48 -24.00 -17.27
CA LYS A 226 6.44 -25.06 -16.26
C LYS A 226 6.20 -24.48 -14.87
N GLY A 227 7.11 -23.62 -14.38
CA GLY A 227 7.05 -23.05 -13.03
C GLY A 227 5.88 -22.10 -12.77
N GLY A 228 5.25 -21.55 -13.81
CA GLY A 228 4.09 -20.65 -13.69
C GLY A 228 2.72 -21.34 -13.81
N GLN A 229 2.67 -22.66 -14.01
CA GLN A 229 1.41 -23.35 -14.34
C GLN A 229 0.53 -23.69 -13.16
N SER A 230 1.09 -23.71 -11.97
CA SER A 230 0.38 -24.10 -10.75
C SER A 230 0.58 -23.11 -9.61
N GLU A 231 -0.17 -23.30 -8.56
CA GLU A 231 -0.14 -22.55 -7.31
C GLU A 231 -0.38 -23.47 -6.12
N VAL A 232 -0.46 -22.93 -4.90
CA VAL A 232 -0.80 -23.69 -3.69
C VAL A 232 -2.09 -24.49 -3.91
N GLY A 233 -2.09 -25.76 -3.47
CA GLY A 233 -3.21 -26.68 -3.68
C GLY A 233 -3.24 -27.33 -5.07
N GLY A 234 -2.34 -26.96 -5.99
CA GLY A 234 -2.23 -27.56 -7.33
C GLY A 234 -3.27 -27.03 -8.33
N THR A 235 -3.93 -25.95 -8.03
CA THR A 235 -4.83 -25.25 -8.97
C THR A 235 -4.02 -24.55 -10.07
N PRO A 236 -4.65 -24.19 -11.22
CA PRO A 236 -3.96 -23.47 -12.29
C PRO A 236 -3.42 -22.13 -11.81
N GLY A 237 -2.14 -21.91 -12.01
CA GLY A 237 -1.48 -20.64 -11.73
C GLY A 237 -1.58 -19.65 -12.90
N GLY A 238 -0.60 -18.77 -13.00
CA GLY A 238 -0.48 -17.77 -14.05
C GLY A 238 0.87 -17.07 -13.99
N PHE A 239 1.08 -16.13 -14.89
CA PHE A 239 2.26 -15.29 -14.90
C PHE A 239 1.99 -13.99 -15.67
N TYR A 240 2.81 -12.98 -15.43
CA TYR A 240 2.82 -11.75 -16.19
C TYR A 240 3.79 -11.86 -17.36
N THR A 241 3.35 -11.56 -18.57
CA THR A 241 4.27 -11.25 -19.67
C THR A 241 5.06 -9.99 -19.35
N GLN A 242 6.22 -9.80 -19.97
CA GLN A 242 7.00 -8.57 -19.80
C GLN A 242 6.19 -7.32 -20.16
N ALA A 243 5.31 -7.40 -21.15
CA ALA A 243 4.43 -6.28 -21.53
C ALA A 243 3.39 -5.96 -20.44
N GLN A 244 2.77 -6.98 -19.85
CA GLN A 244 1.83 -6.80 -18.73
C GLN A 244 2.55 -6.22 -17.50
N PHE A 245 3.73 -6.73 -17.18
CA PHE A 245 4.51 -6.24 -16.04
C PHE A 245 4.96 -4.78 -16.24
N ALA A 246 5.42 -4.42 -17.44
CA ALA A 246 5.72 -3.02 -17.77
C ALA A 246 4.49 -2.11 -17.69
N GLY A 247 3.32 -2.62 -18.06
CA GLY A 247 2.03 -1.94 -17.86
C GLY A 247 1.74 -1.68 -16.38
N LEU A 248 1.91 -2.68 -15.51
CA LEU A 248 1.76 -2.55 -14.06
C LEU A 248 2.73 -1.50 -13.47
N VAL A 249 4.00 -1.52 -13.91
CA VAL A 249 5.00 -0.53 -13.49
C VAL A 249 4.58 0.89 -13.86
N SER A 250 4.07 1.09 -15.08
CA SER A 250 3.57 2.38 -15.53
C SER A 250 2.31 2.83 -14.76
N TYR A 251 1.37 1.90 -14.55
CA TYR A 251 0.14 2.15 -13.78
C TYR A 251 0.43 2.60 -12.34
N ALA A 252 1.36 1.91 -11.68
CA ALA A 252 1.80 2.25 -10.34
C ALA A 252 2.51 3.62 -10.30
N ALA A 253 3.39 3.88 -11.28
CA ALA A 253 4.12 5.15 -11.37
C ALA A 253 3.16 6.36 -11.55
N ASP A 254 2.07 6.21 -12.27
CA ASP A 254 1.03 7.24 -12.41
C ASP A 254 0.32 7.58 -11.09
N ARG A 255 0.48 6.73 -10.06
CA ARG A 255 -0.02 6.88 -8.69
C ARG A 255 1.08 7.13 -7.67
N PHE A 256 2.30 7.42 -8.13
CA PHE A 256 3.49 7.61 -7.30
C PHE A 256 3.81 6.39 -6.42
N VAL A 257 3.45 5.20 -6.88
CA VAL A 257 3.85 3.92 -6.30
C VAL A 257 4.97 3.31 -7.15
N THR A 258 6.09 2.97 -6.52
CA THR A 258 7.20 2.27 -7.19
C THR A 258 7.05 0.78 -7.00
N ILE A 259 7.05 0.00 -8.07
CA ILE A 259 7.14 -1.47 -8.00
C ILE A 259 8.57 -1.86 -7.59
N VAL A 260 8.66 -2.73 -6.58
CA VAL A 260 9.90 -3.38 -6.14
C VAL A 260 9.77 -4.86 -6.50
N PRO A 261 10.44 -5.34 -7.55
CA PRO A 261 10.37 -6.75 -7.92
C PRO A 261 11.24 -7.59 -6.98
N GLU A 262 10.70 -8.73 -6.53
CA GLU A 262 11.45 -9.76 -5.82
C GLU A 262 11.53 -11.04 -6.64
N ILE A 263 12.72 -11.59 -6.71
CA ILE A 263 12.99 -13.00 -7.02
C ILE A 263 13.76 -13.55 -5.84
N ASP A 264 13.14 -14.43 -5.09
CA ASP A 264 13.75 -15.01 -3.90
C ASP A 264 14.86 -15.99 -4.26
N LEU A 265 16.02 -15.83 -3.62
CA LEU A 265 17.27 -16.52 -3.92
C LEU A 265 18.11 -16.69 -2.63
N PRO A 266 18.81 -17.76 -2.41
CA PRO A 266 18.84 -19.01 -3.22
C PRO A 266 17.77 -20.01 -2.81
N GLY A 267 17.07 -19.79 -1.69
CA GLY A 267 15.92 -20.56 -1.21
C GLY A 267 14.65 -20.24 -2.02
N HIS A 268 13.53 -20.86 -1.64
CA HIS A 268 12.21 -20.61 -2.25
C HIS A 268 12.21 -20.73 -3.79
N THR A 269 12.94 -21.70 -4.32
CA THR A 269 13.26 -21.77 -5.76
C THR A 269 12.76 -23.03 -6.45
N ASN A 270 11.89 -23.84 -5.82
CA ASN A 270 11.47 -25.11 -6.41
C ASN A 270 10.79 -24.95 -7.79
N ALA A 271 10.04 -23.86 -8.02
CA ALA A 271 9.46 -23.60 -9.34
C ALA A 271 10.54 -23.44 -10.44
N ALA A 272 11.65 -22.78 -10.13
CA ALA A 272 12.79 -22.66 -11.04
C ALA A 272 13.55 -24.01 -11.17
N LEU A 273 13.80 -24.71 -10.07
CA LEU A 273 14.49 -25.98 -10.01
C LEU A 273 13.74 -27.08 -10.77
N SER A 274 12.42 -27.14 -10.67
CA SER A 274 11.57 -28.07 -11.42
C SER A 274 11.54 -27.77 -12.92
N SER A 275 11.77 -26.50 -13.27
CA SER A 275 11.81 -26.05 -14.67
C SER A 275 13.14 -26.36 -15.36
N TYR A 276 14.26 -26.34 -14.63
CA TYR A 276 15.62 -26.42 -15.17
C TYR A 276 16.52 -27.36 -14.35
N PRO A 277 16.77 -28.61 -14.83
CA PRO A 277 17.61 -29.58 -14.12
C PRO A 277 19.02 -29.05 -13.79
N GLU A 278 19.58 -28.22 -14.67
CA GLU A 278 20.94 -27.67 -14.53
C GLU A 278 21.13 -26.76 -13.31
N LEU A 279 20.05 -26.17 -12.80
CA LEU A 279 20.08 -25.35 -11.60
C LEU A 279 20.20 -26.18 -10.30
N ASN A 280 19.96 -27.50 -10.40
CA ASN A 280 20.07 -28.44 -9.29
C ASN A 280 21.49 -29.02 -9.19
N CYS A 281 22.02 -29.19 -7.96
CA CYS A 281 23.37 -29.73 -7.74
C CYS A 281 23.55 -31.13 -8.31
N ASN A 282 22.52 -31.96 -8.22
CA ASN A 282 22.51 -33.32 -8.77
C ASN A 282 22.14 -33.40 -10.27
N GLY A 283 21.77 -32.28 -10.90
CA GLY A 283 21.34 -32.21 -12.29
C GLY A 283 19.96 -32.83 -12.56
N VAL A 284 19.14 -33.04 -11.53
CA VAL A 284 17.81 -33.65 -11.65
C VAL A 284 16.76 -32.64 -11.18
N ALA A 285 15.78 -32.34 -12.04
CA ALA A 285 14.67 -31.47 -11.68
C ALA A 285 13.76 -32.15 -10.64
N PRO A 286 13.46 -31.50 -9.51
CA PRO A 286 12.46 -32.01 -8.57
C PRO A 286 11.05 -31.89 -9.15
N SER A 287 10.07 -32.55 -8.51
CA SER A 287 8.66 -32.34 -8.83
C SER A 287 8.22 -30.96 -8.40
N PRO A 288 7.24 -30.33 -9.09
CA PRO A 288 6.59 -29.14 -8.59
C PRO A 288 5.99 -29.35 -7.20
N ARG A 289 5.94 -28.29 -6.38
CA ARG A 289 5.37 -28.31 -5.02
C ARG A 289 4.09 -27.48 -4.98
N PHE A 290 3.14 -27.95 -4.17
CA PHE A 290 1.81 -27.33 -4.01
C PHE A 290 1.42 -27.15 -2.54
N ASP A 291 2.29 -27.56 -1.62
CA ASP A 291 2.16 -27.31 -0.17
C ASP A 291 2.80 -25.97 0.21
N THR A 292 2.75 -25.64 1.49
CA THR A 292 3.27 -24.39 2.05
C THR A 292 4.50 -24.62 2.96
N GLU A 293 5.19 -25.77 2.83
CA GLU A 293 6.44 -26.03 3.55
C GLU A 293 7.57 -25.13 2.98
N VAL A 294 8.52 -24.75 3.84
CA VAL A 294 9.60 -23.82 3.52
C VAL A 294 10.99 -24.36 3.90
N GLY A 295 12.04 -23.83 3.27
CA GLY A 295 13.43 -24.08 3.64
C GLY A 295 14.01 -25.39 3.13
N TYR A 296 13.37 -26.08 2.17
CA TYR A 296 13.81 -27.35 1.59
C TYR A 296 14.49 -27.21 0.23
N SER A 297 14.27 -26.11 -0.47
CA SER A 297 14.80 -25.85 -1.82
C SER A 297 15.95 -24.85 -1.80
N SER A 298 16.92 -25.03 -2.69
CA SER A 298 17.89 -23.99 -3.02
C SER A 298 18.56 -24.24 -4.37
N LEU A 299 18.91 -23.16 -5.06
CA LEU A 299 19.78 -23.20 -6.23
C LEU A 299 21.14 -23.83 -5.88
N CYS A 300 21.75 -24.53 -6.87
CA CYS A 300 23.11 -25.05 -6.70
C CYS A 300 24.13 -23.90 -6.79
N VAL A 301 24.54 -23.37 -5.63
CA VAL A 301 25.39 -22.17 -5.52
C VAL A 301 26.83 -22.37 -5.98
N ASP A 302 27.26 -23.63 -6.19
CA ASP A 302 28.62 -23.95 -6.63
C ASP A 302 28.72 -24.08 -8.17
N LYS A 303 27.62 -23.88 -8.91
CA LYS A 303 27.61 -23.94 -10.39
C LYS A 303 27.57 -22.55 -11.02
N ASP A 304 28.38 -22.33 -12.06
CA ASP A 304 28.40 -21.06 -12.78
C ASP A 304 27.08 -20.79 -13.54
N VAL A 305 26.37 -21.83 -13.99
CA VAL A 305 25.06 -21.68 -14.63
C VAL A 305 24.05 -21.00 -13.73
N THR A 306 24.13 -21.21 -12.41
CA THR A 306 23.28 -20.54 -11.42
C THR A 306 23.44 -19.02 -11.48
N TYR A 307 24.66 -18.55 -11.62
CA TYR A 307 24.92 -17.10 -11.68
C TYR A 307 24.64 -16.51 -13.06
N THR A 308 24.79 -17.29 -14.13
CA THR A 308 24.31 -16.91 -15.46
C THR A 308 22.78 -16.76 -15.46
N PHE A 309 22.07 -17.69 -14.84
CA PHE A 309 20.62 -17.62 -14.64
C PHE A 309 20.23 -16.35 -13.87
N ILE A 310 20.87 -16.07 -12.74
CA ILE A 310 20.58 -14.89 -11.91
C ILE A 310 20.86 -13.59 -12.69
N ASP A 311 21.99 -13.51 -13.39
CA ASP A 311 22.35 -12.34 -14.20
C ASP A 311 21.31 -12.06 -15.30
N ASP A 312 20.87 -13.11 -16.01
CA ASP A 312 19.83 -13.00 -17.02
C ASP A 312 18.49 -12.54 -16.45
N VAL A 313 18.05 -13.12 -15.31
CA VAL A 313 16.78 -12.79 -14.64
C VAL A 313 16.82 -11.35 -14.13
N VAL A 314 17.85 -10.98 -13.40
CA VAL A 314 18.01 -9.61 -12.86
C VAL A 314 18.07 -8.60 -14.02
N GLY A 315 18.81 -8.91 -15.08
CA GLY A 315 18.95 -8.04 -16.25
C GLY A 315 17.62 -7.77 -16.96
N GLU A 316 16.82 -8.82 -17.22
CA GLU A 316 15.52 -8.64 -17.86
C GLU A 316 14.52 -7.86 -16.99
N ILE A 317 14.45 -8.15 -15.68
CA ILE A 317 13.56 -7.46 -14.76
C ILE A 317 14.02 -5.99 -14.54
N ALA A 318 15.33 -5.76 -14.41
CA ALA A 318 15.87 -4.42 -14.24
C ALA A 318 15.56 -3.50 -15.43
N ALA A 319 15.51 -4.05 -16.64
CA ALA A 319 15.14 -3.31 -17.85
C ALA A 319 13.65 -2.90 -17.87
N LEU A 320 12.79 -3.61 -17.17
CA LEU A 320 11.34 -3.35 -17.09
C LEU A 320 10.97 -2.39 -15.95
N THR A 321 11.85 -2.24 -14.93
CA THR A 321 11.58 -1.48 -13.73
C THR A 321 12.50 -0.25 -13.64
N PRO A 322 12.03 0.98 -13.87
CA PRO A 322 12.84 2.19 -13.73
C PRO A 322 13.20 2.52 -12.27
N GLY A 323 12.48 1.96 -11.29
CA GLY A 323 12.82 2.08 -9.87
C GLY A 323 14.20 1.52 -9.55
N PRO A 324 14.89 2.05 -8.51
CA PRO A 324 16.28 1.70 -8.24
C PRO A 324 16.48 0.38 -7.49
N TYR A 325 15.42 -0.37 -7.21
CA TYR A 325 15.46 -1.50 -6.30
C TYR A 325 15.26 -2.85 -7.00
N PHE A 326 15.91 -3.87 -6.45
CA PHE A 326 15.66 -5.28 -6.74
C PHE A 326 15.76 -6.06 -5.42
N HIS A 327 14.71 -6.78 -5.06
CA HIS A 327 14.71 -7.62 -3.87
C HIS A 327 15.16 -9.04 -4.25
N ALA A 328 16.17 -9.55 -3.55
CA ALA A 328 16.79 -10.85 -3.85
C ALA A 328 16.42 -11.95 -2.83
N GLY A 329 15.42 -11.70 -1.96
CA GLY A 329 15.01 -12.63 -0.91
C GLY A 329 16.10 -12.87 0.13
N GLY A 330 16.51 -14.12 0.27
CA GLY A 330 17.62 -14.52 1.12
C GLY A 330 17.23 -15.22 2.41
N ASP A 331 15.94 -15.38 2.65
CA ASP A 331 15.38 -15.95 3.87
C ASP A 331 15.33 -17.48 3.85
N GLU A 332 15.23 -18.06 5.03
CA GLU A 332 14.94 -19.47 5.32
C GLU A 332 15.82 -20.53 4.63
N VAL A 333 17.03 -20.19 4.23
CA VAL A 333 17.96 -21.07 3.50
C VAL A 333 18.58 -22.10 4.44
N LYS A 334 17.93 -23.25 4.60
CA LYS A 334 18.37 -24.32 5.53
C LYS A 334 19.30 -25.38 4.87
N THR A 335 19.44 -25.33 3.54
CA THR A 335 20.17 -26.35 2.75
C THR A 335 21.63 -26.01 2.49
N LEU A 336 22.05 -24.77 2.79
CA LEU A 336 23.43 -24.30 2.58
C LEU A 336 24.19 -24.13 3.89
N THR A 337 25.53 -24.26 3.83
CA THR A 337 26.37 -23.82 4.95
C THR A 337 26.41 -22.28 5.02
N PRO A 338 26.72 -21.71 6.19
CA PRO A 338 26.87 -20.26 6.32
C PRO A 338 27.89 -19.66 5.34
N GLU A 339 28.98 -20.35 5.04
CA GLU A 339 30.01 -19.90 4.11
C GLU A 339 29.52 -19.91 2.65
N GLN A 340 28.73 -20.92 2.26
CA GLN A 340 28.11 -20.97 0.94
C GLN A 340 27.08 -19.86 0.79
N TYR A 341 26.23 -19.67 1.80
CA TYR A 341 25.23 -18.58 1.82
C TYR A 341 25.90 -17.20 1.69
N LYS A 342 26.93 -16.94 2.50
CA LYS A 342 27.66 -15.68 2.46
C LYS A 342 28.24 -15.38 1.08
N LYS A 343 28.96 -16.34 0.49
CA LYS A 343 29.54 -16.21 -0.85
C LYS A 343 28.47 -15.98 -1.92
N PHE A 344 27.33 -16.65 -1.79
CA PHE A 344 26.21 -16.50 -2.70
C PHE A 344 25.66 -15.08 -2.65
N ILE A 345 25.28 -14.58 -1.48
CA ILE A 345 24.71 -13.24 -1.30
C ILE A 345 25.69 -12.16 -1.79
N GLU A 346 26.98 -12.27 -1.47
CA GLU A 346 28.01 -11.32 -1.93
C GLU A 346 28.13 -11.31 -3.48
N ARG A 347 27.95 -12.47 -4.15
CA ARG A 347 27.97 -12.55 -5.60
C ARG A 347 26.67 -12.02 -6.24
N VAL A 348 25.51 -12.32 -5.66
CA VAL A 348 24.21 -11.80 -6.12
C VAL A 348 24.17 -10.28 -6.00
N GLN A 349 24.63 -9.74 -4.87
CA GLN A 349 24.75 -8.29 -4.68
C GLN A 349 25.54 -7.62 -5.80
N THR A 350 26.65 -8.21 -6.22
CA THR A 350 27.48 -7.70 -7.32
C THR A 350 26.72 -7.73 -8.66
N ILE A 351 25.96 -8.81 -8.93
CA ILE A 351 25.13 -8.92 -10.13
C ILE A 351 24.05 -7.83 -10.14
N VAL A 352 23.30 -7.68 -9.03
CA VAL A 352 22.24 -6.68 -8.93
C VAL A 352 22.79 -5.26 -9.17
N GLN A 353 23.97 -4.95 -8.60
CA GLN A 353 24.62 -3.66 -8.81
C GLN A 353 25.09 -3.45 -10.26
N ALA A 354 25.55 -4.50 -10.92
CA ALA A 354 25.97 -4.44 -12.34
C ALA A 354 24.80 -4.04 -13.26
N HIS A 355 23.58 -4.36 -12.88
CA HIS A 355 22.35 -3.94 -13.56
C HIS A 355 21.78 -2.59 -13.04
N GLY A 356 22.57 -1.83 -12.26
CA GLY A 356 22.22 -0.47 -11.79
C GLY A 356 21.17 -0.45 -10.70
N LYS A 357 20.94 -1.57 -9.98
CA LYS A 357 19.98 -1.66 -8.89
C LYS A 357 20.64 -1.72 -7.52
N GLN A 358 19.91 -1.28 -6.51
CA GLN A 358 20.22 -1.49 -5.11
C GLN A 358 19.57 -2.80 -4.66
N MET A 359 20.37 -3.71 -4.11
CA MET A 359 19.85 -4.97 -3.58
C MET A 359 19.10 -4.72 -2.28
N ILE A 360 17.91 -5.30 -2.18
CA ILE A 360 17.19 -5.51 -0.92
C ILE A 360 17.22 -7.01 -0.64
N GLY A 361 17.19 -7.41 0.62
CA GLY A 361 16.97 -8.78 1.03
C GLY A 361 16.44 -8.86 2.45
N TRP A 362 15.84 -9.99 2.78
CA TRP A 362 15.36 -10.27 4.12
C TRP A 362 16.51 -10.25 5.14
N ASP A 363 16.21 -10.14 6.41
CA ASP A 363 17.22 -9.78 7.43
C ASP A 363 18.35 -10.81 7.61
N GLU A 364 18.25 -12.01 7.06
CA GLU A 364 19.33 -13.01 7.00
C GLU A 364 20.57 -12.50 6.29
N ILE A 365 20.41 -11.63 5.26
CA ILE A 365 21.54 -11.08 4.52
C ILE A 365 22.45 -10.23 5.42
N ALA A 366 21.96 -9.73 6.57
CA ALA A 366 22.75 -8.94 7.51
C ALA A 366 23.95 -9.71 8.11
N ALA A 367 23.93 -11.05 8.08
CA ALA A 367 25.05 -11.89 8.47
C ALA A 367 26.19 -11.92 7.44
N THR A 368 26.05 -11.23 6.29
CA THR A 368 27.02 -11.22 5.20
C THR A 368 27.72 -9.86 5.06
N SER A 369 28.67 -9.74 4.12
CA SER A 369 29.34 -8.45 3.84
C SER A 369 28.49 -7.64 2.87
N LEU A 370 27.73 -6.70 3.39
CA LEU A 370 26.83 -5.86 2.59
C LEU A 370 27.53 -4.62 2.02
N HIS A 371 27.19 -4.26 0.79
CA HIS A 371 27.53 -2.98 0.20
C HIS A 371 26.71 -1.86 0.86
N LEU A 372 27.27 -0.63 0.90
CA LEU A 372 26.61 0.52 1.54
C LEU A 372 25.27 0.92 0.93
N SER A 373 24.99 0.51 -0.31
CA SER A 373 23.69 0.73 -0.97
C SER A 373 22.68 -0.39 -0.71
N SER A 374 23.09 -1.51 -0.11
CA SER A 374 22.19 -2.62 0.17
C SER A 374 21.25 -2.29 1.32
N ILE A 375 20.05 -2.84 1.25
CA ILE A 375 18.96 -2.59 2.20
C ILE A 375 18.57 -3.92 2.83
N VAL A 376 18.46 -3.94 4.14
CA VAL A 376 17.98 -5.10 4.90
C VAL A 376 16.52 -4.89 5.26
N GLN A 377 15.66 -5.85 4.89
CA GLN A 377 14.25 -5.87 5.30
C GLN A 377 14.11 -6.74 6.55
N HIS A 378 13.94 -6.09 7.69
CA HIS A 378 13.88 -6.75 8.99
C HIS A 378 12.47 -7.27 9.27
N TRP A 379 12.35 -8.61 9.40
CA TRP A 379 11.06 -9.29 9.63
C TRP A 379 11.02 -10.13 10.90
N ARG A 380 12.14 -10.74 11.32
CA ARG A 380 12.19 -11.67 12.46
C ARG A 380 12.31 -10.92 13.79
N PRO A 381 11.32 -11.01 14.71
CA PRO A 381 11.40 -10.34 16.01
C PRO A 381 12.58 -10.81 16.87
N ASP A 382 13.04 -12.06 16.68
CA ASP A 382 14.12 -12.72 17.40
C ASP A 382 15.49 -12.66 16.70
N ALA A 383 15.57 -12.02 15.51
CA ALA A 383 16.83 -11.85 14.80
C ALA A 383 17.89 -11.13 15.65
N ALA A 384 19.17 -11.46 15.41
CA ALA A 384 20.29 -10.86 16.12
C ALA A 384 20.37 -9.35 15.89
N LYS A 385 19.77 -8.57 16.79
CA LYS A 385 19.67 -7.10 16.68
C LYS A 385 21.03 -6.42 16.51
N SER A 386 22.12 -7.02 16.99
CA SER A 386 23.49 -6.53 16.79
C SER A 386 23.97 -6.63 15.34
N GLU A 387 23.41 -7.53 14.54
CA GLU A 387 23.69 -7.65 13.10
C GLU A 387 22.81 -6.67 12.33
N ILE A 388 21.52 -6.69 12.61
CA ILE A 388 20.54 -5.81 11.96
C ILE A 388 20.87 -4.33 12.20
N SER A 389 21.31 -3.95 13.42
CA SER A 389 21.66 -2.56 13.75
C SER A 389 22.84 -2.01 12.95
N ARG A 390 23.67 -2.87 12.36
CA ARG A 390 24.81 -2.50 11.51
C ARG A 390 24.46 -2.42 10.02
N ALA A 391 23.24 -2.79 9.65
CA ALA A 391 22.79 -2.71 8.26
C ALA A 391 22.90 -1.27 7.74
N PRO A 392 23.36 -1.06 6.49
CA PRO A 392 23.51 0.27 5.92
C PRO A 392 22.17 1.02 5.85
N LYS A 393 21.12 0.31 5.47
CA LYS A 393 19.73 0.79 5.41
C LYS A 393 18.76 -0.31 5.81
N LEU A 394 17.61 0.09 6.38
CA LEU A 394 16.61 -0.80 6.94
C LEU A 394 15.20 -0.47 6.44
N ILE A 395 14.47 -1.50 6.06
CA ILE A 395 13.01 -1.51 5.95
C ILE A 395 12.49 -2.38 7.10
N LEU A 396 11.45 -1.92 7.79
CA LEU A 396 10.93 -2.61 8.97
C LEU A 396 9.59 -3.29 8.65
N SER A 397 9.58 -4.61 8.71
CA SER A 397 8.42 -5.47 8.45
C SER A 397 8.25 -6.53 9.55
N PRO A 398 8.24 -6.14 10.87
CA PRO A 398 8.23 -7.12 11.95
C PRO A 398 7.03 -8.05 11.85
N ALA A 399 7.28 -9.37 11.81
CA ALA A 399 6.26 -10.37 11.49
C ALA A 399 5.13 -10.43 12.53
N ASP A 400 5.40 -10.03 13.77
CA ASP A 400 4.42 -9.95 14.85
C ASP A 400 3.52 -8.69 14.82
N ARG A 401 3.68 -7.81 13.82
CA ARG A 401 2.95 -6.53 13.71
C ARG A 401 2.58 -6.14 12.29
N ALA A 402 3.50 -6.37 11.34
CA ALA A 402 3.40 -5.88 9.96
C ALA A 402 3.09 -6.99 8.94
N TYR A 403 3.06 -8.28 9.35
CA TYR A 403 2.58 -9.36 8.50
C TYR A 403 1.05 -9.41 8.55
N ILE A 404 0.45 -8.73 7.61
CA ILE A 404 -1.01 -8.56 7.54
C ILE A 404 -1.74 -9.75 6.90
N ASP A 405 -1.05 -10.83 6.62
CA ASP A 405 -1.56 -12.16 6.30
C ASP A 405 -1.82 -13.03 7.55
N MET A 406 -1.29 -12.64 8.72
CA MET A 406 -1.59 -13.32 9.97
C MET A 406 -3.06 -13.12 10.37
N LYS A 407 -3.63 -14.07 11.13
CA LYS A 407 -4.98 -13.97 11.67
C LYS A 407 -5.13 -12.74 12.58
N TYR A 408 -6.30 -12.12 12.58
CA TYR A 408 -6.65 -11.10 13.58
C TYR A 408 -6.86 -11.70 14.96
N ASP A 409 -7.52 -12.86 15.00
CA ASP A 409 -7.87 -13.63 16.20
C ASP A 409 -7.98 -15.13 15.82
N ASP A 410 -8.22 -15.99 16.81
CA ASP A 410 -8.34 -17.44 16.56
C ASP A 410 -9.58 -17.81 15.72
N GLU A 411 -10.59 -16.94 15.63
CA GLU A 411 -11.81 -17.16 14.87
C GLU A 411 -11.70 -16.73 13.41
N THR A 412 -10.68 -15.95 13.06
CA THR A 412 -10.42 -15.51 11.68
C THR A 412 -10.20 -16.74 10.78
N ALA A 413 -11.02 -16.89 9.74
CA ALA A 413 -11.00 -18.08 8.89
C ALA A 413 -9.74 -18.17 8.02
N LEU A 414 -9.28 -17.03 7.48
CA LEU A 414 -8.10 -16.89 6.62
C LEU A 414 -6.87 -16.50 7.44
N GLY A 415 -5.69 -16.71 6.85
CA GLY A 415 -4.42 -16.30 7.44
C GLY A 415 -3.74 -17.37 8.29
N LEU A 416 -2.47 -17.16 8.52
CA LEU A 416 -1.63 -17.97 9.38
C LEU A 416 -1.53 -17.34 10.79
N LYS A 417 -0.87 -18.03 11.73
CA LYS A 417 -0.66 -17.51 13.10
C LYS A 417 0.71 -17.86 13.68
N TRP A 418 1.63 -18.28 12.83
CA TRP A 418 2.95 -18.72 13.28
C TRP A 418 3.76 -17.57 13.92
N ALA A 419 3.62 -16.33 13.43
CA ALA A 419 4.30 -15.18 14.01
C ALA A 419 3.55 -14.63 15.24
N ALA A 420 2.25 -14.42 15.12
CA ALA A 420 1.35 -13.94 16.17
C ALA A 420 -0.10 -13.93 15.68
N LEU A 421 -1.05 -13.73 16.59
CA LEU A 421 -2.35 -13.12 16.25
C LEU A 421 -2.14 -11.61 16.21
N ILE A 422 -2.57 -10.95 15.12
CA ILE A 422 -2.34 -9.52 14.92
C ILE A 422 -3.67 -8.76 14.84
N PRO A 423 -4.31 -8.43 15.97
CA PRO A 423 -5.45 -7.53 15.98
C PRO A 423 -5.03 -6.14 15.48
N LEU A 424 -5.99 -5.32 15.06
CA LEU A 424 -5.72 -4.01 14.48
C LEU A 424 -4.85 -3.12 15.39
N LYS A 425 -5.07 -3.18 16.69
CA LYS A 425 -4.31 -2.41 17.67
C LYS A 425 -2.83 -2.74 17.66
N ASN A 426 -2.47 -4.03 17.51
CA ASN A 426 -1.07 -4.45 17.45
C ASN A 426 -0.36 -3.96 16.19
N ALA A 427 -1.07 -3.93 15.05
CA ALA A 427 -0.54 -3.36 13.81
C ALA A 427 -0.35 -1.83 13.91
N TYR A 428 -1.01 -1.16 14.83
CA TYR A 428 -0.94 0.29 15.03
C TYR A 428 0.03 0.73 16.13
N GLU A 429 0.01 0.09 17.31
CA GLU A 429 0.72 0.54 18.51
C GLU A 429 2.17 0.07 18.57
N TRP A 430 3.01 0.59 17.67
CA TRP A 430 4.46 0.40 17.73
C TRP A 430 5.21 1.61 17.15
N ASN A 431 6.50 1.73 17.48
CA ASN A 431 7.33 2.82 16.99
C ASN A 431 8.50 2.26 16.17
N PRO A 432 8.50 2.46 14.83
CA PRO A 432 9.59 2.02 13.97
C PRO A 432 10.98 2.53 14.40
N ALA A 433 11.06 3.76 14.89
CA ALA A 433 12.33 4.37 15.28
C ALA A 433 13.02 3.68 16.48
N THR A 434 12.31 2.85 17.24
CA THR A 434 12.85 2.16 18.41
C THR A 434 12.87 0.63 18.26
N LEU A 435 12.43 0.11 17.12
CA LEU A 435 12.30 -1.33 16.89
C LEU A 435 13.66 -2.04 16.89
N VAL A 436 14.68 -1.43 16.28
CA VAL A 436 16.04 -1.95 16.20
C VAL A 436 16.97 -1.07 17.04
N PRO A 437 17.21 -1.42 18.32
CA PRO A 437 18.12 -0.67 19.20
C PRO A 437 19.54 -0.62 18.63
N GLY A 438 20.12 0.57 18.59
CA GLY A 438 21.48 0.79 18.07
C GLY A 438 21.55 1.05 16.56
N ALA A 439 20.47 0.92 15.81
CA ALA A 439 20.43 1.37 14.43
C ALA A 439 20.55 2.90 14.36
N ALA A 440 21.29 3.40 13.37
CA ALA A 440 21.35 4.84 13.11
C ALA A 440 19.96 5.36 12.69
N ALA A 441 19.58 6.53 13.16
CA ALA A 441 18.24 7.09 12.89
C ALA A 441 17.96 7.26 11.39
N ASP A 442 18.98 7.59 10.60
CA ASP A 442 18.92 7.73 9.15
C ASP A 442 19.06 6.40 8.38
N ALA A 443 19.34 5.29 9.07
CA ALA A 443 19.35 3.97 8.46
C ALA A 443 17.94 3.46 8.21
N VAL A 444 16.94 3.81 9.04
CA VAL A 444 15.57 3.37 8.89
C VAL A 444 14.87 4.15 7.77
N LEU A 445 14.70 3.53 6.61
CA LEU A 445 14.00 4.10 5.46
C LEU A 445 12.49 4.19 5.71
N GLY A 446 11.93 3.23 6.44
CA GLY A 446 10.52 3.18 6.78
C GLY A 446 10.00 1.79 7.06
N VAL A 447 8.72 1.58 6.76
CA VAL A 447 8.02 0.35 7.09
C VAL A 447 7.36 -0.26 5.86
N GLU A 448 7.16 -1.59 5.90
CA GLU A 448 6.44 -2.31 4.88
C GLU A 448 5.52 -3.36 5.52
N ALA A 449 4.26 -3.37 5.10
CA ALA A 449 3.33 -4.43 5.43
C ALA A 449 3.57 -5.61 4.49
N ALA A 450 3.82 -6.81 5.02
CA ALA A 450 3.92 -8.01 4.21
C ALA A 450 2.56 -8.75 4.18
N LEU A 451 2.20 -9.27 3.00
CA LEU A 451 1.00 -10.05 2.80
C LEU A 451 1.33 -11.28 1.96
N TRP A 452 1.57 -12.39 2.66
CA TRP A 452 1.80 -13.70 2.08
C TRP A 452 0.47 -14.35 1.69
N SER A 453 0.46 -15.11 0.59
CA SER A 453 -0.79 -15.56 -0.02
C SER A 453 -1.08 -17.06 0.14
N GLU A 454 -0.44 -17.78 1.05
CA GLU A 454 -0.65 -19.23 1.23
C GLU A 454 -2.12 -19.59 1.47
N THR A 455 -2.87 -18.71 2.13
CA THR A 455 -4.30 -18.90 2.42
C THR A 455 -5.22 -17.97 1.63
N LEU A 456 -4.69 -17.19 0.69
CA LEU A 456 -5.40 -16.11 0.00
C LEU A 456 -5.49 -16.41 -1.50
N ALA A 457 -6.59 -16.97 -1.93
CA ALA A 457 -6.77 -17.42 -3.30
C ALA A 457 -7.32 -16.36 -4.27
N ASN A 458 -7.71 -15.18 -3.78
CA ASN A 458 -8.29 -14.12 -4.61
C ASN A 458 -8.19 -12.75 -3.91
N MET A 459 -8.45 -11.67 -4.65
CA MET A 459 -8.33 -10.30 -4.16
C MET A 459 -9.27 -9.98 -2.99
N ARG A 460 -10.42 -10.64 -2.87
CA ARG A 460 -11.32 -10.45 -1.72
C ARG A 460 -10.73 -10.99 -0.41
N ASP A 461 -9.96 -12.07 -0.49
CA ASP A 461 -9.24 -12.65 0.66
C ASP A 461 -8.09 -11.72 1.08
N VAL A 462 -7.35 -11.19 0.09
CA VAL A 462 -6.31 -10.16 0.28
C VAL A 462 -6.88 -8.95 1.01
N GLU A 463 -7.98 -8.38 0.51
CA GLU A 463 -8.62 -7.21 1.12
C GLU A 463 -9.10 -7.48 2.55
N PHE A 464 -9.65 -8.67 2.80
CA PHE A 464 -10.15 -9.08 4.11
C PHE A 464 -9.04 -9.06 5.17
N LEU A 465 -7.87 -9.59 4.85
CA LEU A 465 -6.74 -9.58 5.78
C LEU A 465 -6.00 -8.24 5.79
N ALA A 466 -5.86 -7.57 4.65
CA ALA A 466 -5.17 -6.29 4.56
C ALA A 466 -5.90 -5.19 5.33
N PHE A 467 -7.22 -5.08 5.20
CA PHE A 467 -7.98 -3.99 5.80
C PHE A 467 -8.74 -4.43 7.05
N PRO A 468 -8.62 -3.63 8.14
CA PRO A 468 -8.07 -2.27 8.27
C PRO A 468 -6.56 -2.17 8.60
N ARG A 469 -5.80 -3.27 8.74
CA ARG A 469 -4.40 -3.23 9.19
C ARG A 469 -3.47 -2.46 8.25
N LEU A 470 -3.68 -2.54 6.94
CA LEU A 470 -2.91 -1.74 5.97
C LEU A 470 -3.06 -0.23 6.23
N ALA A 471 -4.27 0.22 6.58
CA ALA A 471 -4.51 1.61 6.97
C ALA A 471 -3.75 2.00 8.26
N ALA A 472 -3.62 1.06 9.21
CA ALA A 472 -2.81 1.26 10.43
C ALA A 472 -1.31 1.39 10.09
N ILE A 473 -0.77 0.49 9.27
CA ILE A 473 0.64 0.56 8.85
C ILE A 473 0.90 1.83 8.03
N ALA A 474 -0.04 2.25 7.18
CA ALA A 474 0.07 3.50 6.44
C ALA A 474 0.20 4.72 7.39
N GLU A 475 -0.56 4.74 8.49
CA GLU A 475 -0.45 5.81 9.48
C GLU A 475 0.83 5.70 10.32
N VAL A 476 1.29 4.50 10.66
CA VAL A 476 2.61 4.28 11.28
C VAL A 476 3.74 4.86 10.42
N ALA A 477 3.62 4.71 9.11
CA ALA A 477 4.62 5.16 8.15
C ALA A 477 4.55 6.65 7.81
N TRP A 478 3.34 7.22 7.80
CA TRP A 478 3.10 8.60 7.36
C TRP A 478 3.13 9.60 8.50
N SER A 479 2.35 9.33 9.58
CA SER A 479 2.07 10.33 10.62
C SER A 479 3.19 10.45 11.65
N PRO A 480 3.49 11.65 12.18
CA PRO A 480 4.42 11.81 13.29
C PRO A 480 4.01 10.97 14.50
N GLN A 481 5.00 10.38 15.19
CA GLN A 481 4.74 9.46 16.31
C GLN A 481 3.91 10.10 17.43
N GLU A 482 4.20 11.34 17.75
CA GLU A 482 3.54 12.12 18.80
C GLU A 482 2.09 12.52 18.48
N ARG A 483 1.70 12.37 17.22
CA ARG A 483 0.33 12.64 16.74
C ARG A 483 -0.56 11.41 16.75
N ARG A 484 0.04 10.23 16.90
CA ARG A 484 -0.68 8.96 16.82
C ARG A 484 -1.34 8.65 18.16
N ASP A 485 -2.64 8.48 18.14
CA ASP A 485 -3.49 8.12 19.27
C ASP A 485 -4.47 7.03 18.84
N TRP A 486 -4.58 5.97 19.63
CA TRP A 486 -5.42 4.81 19.27
C TRP A 486 -6.90 5.16 19.22
N ASP A 487 -7.40 5.93 20.16
CA ASP A 487 -8.84 6.26 20.24
C ASP A 487 -9.26 7.18 19.09
N ASP A 488 -8.41 8.14 18.71
CA ASP A 488 -8.61 8.96 17.52
C ASP A 488 -8.51 8.13 16.24
N PHE A 489 -7.48 7.28 16.12
CA PHE A 489 -7.30 6.43 14.95
C PHE A 489 -8.50 5.50 14.72
N ARG A 490 -8.94 4.76 15.74
CA ARG A 490 -10.08 3.84 15.60
C ARG A 490 -11.36 4.53 15.18
N ALA A 491 -11.60 5.76 15.68
CA ALA A 491 -12.75 6.57 15.27
C ALA A 491 -12.68 6.98 13.80
N ARG A 492 -11.50 7.39 13.31
CA ARG A 492 -11.27 7.74 11.90
C ARG A 492 -11.37 6.53 10.96
N VAL A 493 -10.84 5.38 11.36
CA VAL A 493 -10.98 4.12 10.63
C VAL A 493 -12.45 3.69 10.55
N GLY A 494 -13.18 3.76 11.65
CA GLY A 494 -14.61 3.49 11.65
C GLY A 494 -15.39 4.38 10.66
N ALA A 495 -14.99 5.64 10.54
CA ALA A 495 -15.58 6.59 9.60
C ALA A 495 -15.20 6.33 8.13
N GLN A 496 -14.18 5.48 7.84
CA GLN A 496 -13.84 5.05 6.48
C GLN A 496 -14.78 3.95 5.93
N ALA A 497 -15.55 3.26 6.78
CA ALA A 497 -16.37 2.13 6.34
C ALA A 497 -17.30 2.43 5.15
N PRO A 498 -18.01 3.57 5.09
CA PRO A 498 -18.82 3.90 3.91
C PRO A 498 -17.99 4.01 2.63
N ARG A 499 -16.76 4.52 2.69
CA ARG A 499 -15.85 4.64 1.54
C ARG A 499 -15.37 3.28 1.08
N TRP A 500 -14.88 2.45 1.99
CA TRP A 500 -14.47 1.08 1.66
C TRP A 500 -15.62 0.25 1.12
N THR A 501 -16.83 0.43 1.66
CA THR A 501 -18.04 -0.22 1.12
C THR A 501 -18.34 0.28 -0.31
N ALA A 502 -18.25 1.58 -0.57
CA ALA A 502 -18.47 2.14 -1.91
C ALA A 502 -17.41 1.68 -2.93
N LEU A 503 -16.18 1.47 -2.48
CA LEU A 503 -15.09 0.86 -3.27
C LEU A 503 -15.24 -0.66 -3.43
N GLY A 504 -16.19 -1.30 -2.75
CA GLY A 504 -16.35 -2.76 -2.75
C GLY A 504 -15.25 -3.52 -2.02
N VAL A 505 -14.50 -2.84 -1.12
CA VAL A 505 -13.43 -3.48 -0.32
C VAL A 505 -14.04 -4.47 0.67
N ASN A 506 -13.53 -5.69 0.67
CA ASN A 506 -13.92 -6.75 1.60
C ASN A 506 -13.08 -6.67 2.87
N PHE A 507 -13.35 -5.70 3.75
CA PHE A 507 -12.54 -5.47 4.94
C PHE A 507 -13.03 -6.22 6.18
N PHE A 508 -12.12 -6.64 7.04
CA PHE A 508 -12.43 -7.26 8.34
C PHE A 508 -13.10 -6.25 9.28
N ARG A 509 -14.21 -6.67 9.90
CA ARG A 509 -14.94 -5.86 10.87
C ARG A 509 -14.34 -6.02 12.26
N ALA A 510 -13.15 -5.45 12.46
CA ALA A 510 -12.45 -5.50 13.75
C ALA A 510 -13.40 -5.09 14.90
N PRO A 511 -13.52 -5.92 15.96
CA PRO A 511 -14.51 -5.71 17.02
C PRO A 511 -14.23 -4.48 17.87
N GLU A 512 -12.99 -4.00 17.90
CA GLU A 512 -12.59 -2.79 18.61
C GLU A 512 -12.99 -1.48 17.92
N ILE A 513 -13.58 -1.56 16.72
CA ILE A 513 -13.96 -0.40 15.91
C ILE A 513 -15.48 -0.22 15.92
N GLU A 514 -15.90 1.00 16.20
CA GLU A 514 -17.28 1.44 15.96
C GLU A 514 -17.44 1.84 14.48
N TRP A 515 -17.96 0.92 13.68
CA TRP A 515 -18.09 1.10 12.24
C TRP A 515 -19.26 2.01 11.87
N ALA A 516 -18.99 3.07 11.11
CA ALA A 516 -20.04 3.90 10.51
C ALA A 516 -20.88 3.06 9.51
N ARG A 517 -22.19 3.40 9.45
CA ARG A 517 -23.16 2.74 8.56
C ARG A 517 -23.24 3.41 7.20
#